data_ad90c83ce3586aa047e9eca2b27bcddf
#
_entry.id   ad90c83ce3586aa047e9eca2b27bcddf
#
_cell.length_a   1.000
_cell.length_b   1.000
_cell.length_c   1.000
_cell.angle_alpha   90.00
_cell.angle_beta   90.00
_cell.angle_gamma   90.00
#
_symmetry.space_group_name_H-M   'P 1'
#
loop_
_entity.id
_entity.type
_entity.pdbx_description
1 polymer ?
#
loop_
_entity_poly.entity_id
_entity_poly.type
_entity_poly.pdbx_seq_one_letter_code
_entity_poly.pdbx_strand_id
1 'polypeptide(L)'
;MIIFIFIILFILLIYFLFNSKKYDIRFNTFFKKGLDKIDDRFGVYFVTGRQGSGKTYYAIYLALQQVNFDASLATIYTNIHSLKIPKANIKYFTHIEEVYYNIDEHCIFIVDEVSRKWDKNSKTDKQFYAFMNQCRKMKRILILITQEWRELPMWLRRPAKFMIQTKPTRILNLFGIFTSCVGDAENMVFDKDEGEYNCPPLKYVIYKRNKLIADMYDTFEPINQL
;
A
#
# COMPACT_ATOMS: atom_id res chain seq x y z
N MET A 1 -40.17 -20.03 -4.63
CA MET A 1 -39.16 -20.08 -5.71
C MET A 1 -38.04 -19.03 -5.54
N ILE A 2 -38.35 -17.75 -5.37
CA ILE A 2 -37.35 -16.66 -5.24
C ILE A 2 -36.44 -16.85 -4.03
N ILE A 3 -36.98 -17.17 -2.86
CA ILE A 3 -36.22 -17.40 -1.63
C ILE A 3 -35.22 -18.56 -1.80
N PHE A 4 -35.63 -19.63 -2.49
CA PHE A 4 -34.78 -20.79 -2.74
C PHE A 4 -33.59 -20.45 -3.64
N ILE A 5 -33.82 -19.60 -4.65
CA ILE A 5 -32.75 -19.09 -5.52
C ILE A 5 -31.75 -18.23 -4.72
N PHE A 6 -32.23 -17.37 -3.82
CA PHE A 6 -31.36 -16.58 -2.94
C PHE A 6 -30.52 -17.45 -1.99
N ILE A 7 -31.10 -18.53 -1.45
CA ILE A 7 -30.38 -19.48 -0.60
C ILE A 7 -29.28 -20.20 -1.40
N ILE A 8 -29.59 -20.66 -2.62
CA ILE A 8 -28.60 -21.30 -3.50
C ILE A 8 -27.47 -20.33 -3.85
N LEU A 9 -27.81 -19.09 -4.25
CA LEU A 9 -26.81 -18.07 -4.57
C LEU A 9 -25.93 -17.72 -3.35
N PHE A 10 -26.52 -17.68 -2.16
CA PHE A 10 -25.81 -17.44 -0.91
C PHE A 10 -24.86 -18.62 -0.56
N ILE A 11 -25.32 -19.85 -0.73
CA ILE A 11 -24.48 -21.05 -0.54
C ILE A 11 -23.35 -21.09 -1.57
N LEU A 12 -23.62 -20.79 -2.84
CA LEU A 12 -22.60 -20.69 -3.88
C LEU A 12 -21.58 -19.57 -3.60
N LEU A 13 -22.04 -18.42 -3.10
CA LEU A 13 -21.18 -17.33 -2.69
C LEU A 13 -20.27 -17.75 -1.52
N ILE A 14 -20.83 -18.39 -0.50
CA ILE A 14 -20.07 -18.94 0.63
C ILE A 14 -19.08 -19.99 0.14
N TYR A 15 -19.50 -20.95 -0.67
CA TYR A 15 -18.62 -21.97 -1.26
C TYR A 15 -17.49 -21.34 -2.07
N PHE A 16 -17.77 -20.34 -2.88
CA PHE A 16 -16.79 -19.57 -3.65
C PHE A 16 -15.80 -18.82 -2.75
N LEU A 17 -16.28 -18.17 -1.69
CA LEU A 17 -15.45 -17.49 -0.69
C LEU A 17 -14.53 -18.44 0.08
N PHE A 18 -15.02 -19.62 0.43
CA PHE A 18 -14.23 -20.64 1.14
C PHE A 18 -13.23 -21.39 0.24
N ASN A 19 -13.61 -21.70 -1.01
CA ASN A 19 -12.75 -22.42 -1.95
C ASN A 19 -11.81 -21.52 -2.74
N SER A 20 -12.00 -20.23 -2.74
CA SER A 20 -11.15 -19.27 -3.45
C SER A 20 -9.78 -19.07 -2.78
N LYS A 21 -9.23 -20.06 -2.09
CA LYS A 21 -7.88 -20.05 -1.51
C LYS A 21 -6.78 -19.74 -2.54
N LYS A 22 -7.09 -19.84 -3.83
CA LYS A 22 -6.16 -19.66 -4.97
C LYS A 22 -6.30 -18.35 -5.73
N TYR A 23 -7.36 -17.55 -5.52
CA TYR A 23 -7.63 -16.39 -6.36
C TYR A 23 -7.72 -15.12 -5.53
N ASP A 24 -6.91 -14.15 -5.89
CA ASP A 24 -7.13 -12.76 -5.49
C ASP A 24 -8.44 -12.28 -6.12
N ILE A 25 -9.51 -12.27 -5.34
CA ILE A 25 -10.79 -11.75 -5.82
C ILE A 25 -10.65 -10.24 -5.87
N ARG A 26 -10.39 -9.72 -7.06
CA ARG A 26 -10.46 -8.29 -7.32
C ARG A 26 -11.86 -7.97 -7.82
N PHE A 27 -12.68 -7.43 -6.97
CA PHE A 27 -13.85 -6.70 -7.44
C PHE A 27 -13.36 -5.32 -7.90
N ASN A 28 -13.11 -5.17 -9.18
CA ASN A 28 -13.01 -3.86 -9.79
C ASN A 28 -14.36 -3.17 -9.60
N THR A 29 -14.41 -2.27 -8.65
CA THR A 29 -15.63 -1.57 -8.28
C THR A 29 -16.14 -0.71 -9.42
N PHE A 30 -17.46 -0.56 -9.47
CA PHE A 30 -18.32 0.06 -10.46
C PHE A 30 -18.01 1.51 -10.88
N PHE A 31 -16.94 2.13 -10.40
CA PHE A 31 -16.59 3.52 -10.69
C PHE A 31 -15.38 3.60 -11.61
N LYS A 32 -15.66 3.54 -12.92
CA LYS A 32 -14.63 3.66 -13.98
C LYS A 32 -14.02 5.06 -14.16
N LYS A 33 -14.47 6.09 -13.47
CA LYS A 33 -13.91 7.43 -13.63
C LYS A 33 -12.61 7.55 -12.85
N GLY A 34 -11.49 7.58 -13.54
CA GLY A 34 -10.14 7.80 -12.98
C GLY A 34 -9.17 6.62 -13.07
N LEU A 35 -9.62 5.45 -13.58
CA LEU A 35 -8.76 4.26 -13.74
C LEU A 35 -7.65 4.45 -14.78
N ASP A 36 -7.84 5.32 -15.78
CA ASP A 36 -6.89 5.55 -16.87
C ASP A 36 -5.57 6.19 -16.40
N LYS A 37 -5.57 6.82 -15.21
CA LYS A 37 -4.35 7.38 -14.59
C LYS A 37 -3.51 6.38 -13.79
N ILE A 38 -4.00 5.16 -13.59
CA ILE A 38 -3.33 4.13 -12.77
C ILE A 38 -2.24 3.39 -13.57
N ASP A 39 -2.21 3.53 -14.88
CA ASP A 39 -1.18 2.91 -15.73
C ASP A 39 0.23 3.49 -15.52
N ASP A 40 0.35 4.65 -14.91
CA ASP A 40 1.63 5.19 -14.51
C ASP A 40 2.02 4.64 -13.12
N ARG A 41 2.70 3.49 -13.12
CA ARG A 41 3.06 2.70 -11.93
C ARG A 41 4.09 3.35 -11.04
N PHE A 42 4.85 4.29 -11.56
CA PHE A 42 5.99 4.86 -10.85
C PHE A 42 5.58 6.06 -10.01
N GLY A 43 6.24 6.24 -8.87
CA GLY A 43 5.98 7.33 -7.95
C GLY A 43 5.83 6.90 -6.50
N VAL A 44 5.26 7.78 -5.70
CA VAL A 44 5.15 7.63 -4.24
C VAL A 44 3.73 7.19 -3.86
N TYR A 45 3.64 6.10 -3.11
CA TYR A 45 2.42 5.52 -2.58
C TYR A 45 2.45 5.56 -1.05
N PHE A 46 1.41 6.07 -0.44
CA PHE A 46 1.22 5.93 1.00
C PHE A 46 0.20 4.86 1.31
N VAL A 47 0.53 3.98 2.26
CA VAL A 47 -0.40 2.98 2.79
C VAL A 47 -0.69 3.33 4.24
N THR A 48 -1.94 3.66 4.54
CA THR A 48 -2.36 4.15 5.84
C THR A 48 -3.46 3.29 6.46
N GLY A 49 -3.64 3.37 7.78
CA GLY A 49 -4.70 2.68 8.50
C GLY A 49 -4.30 2.31 9.91
N ARG A 50 -5.27 1.95 10.74
CA ARG A 50 -5.04 1.58 12.14
C ARG A 50 -4.14 0.36 12.27
N GLN A 51 -3.56 0.16 13.44
CA GLN A 51 -2.83 -1.06 13.74
C GLN A 51 -3.68 -2.31 13.47
N GLY A 52 -3.09 -3.34 12.86
CA GLY A 52 -3.80 -4.56 12.48
C GLY A 52 -4.72 -4.44 11.26
N SER A 53 -4.76 -3.30 10.58
CA SER A 53 -5.60 -3.11 9.37
C SER A 53 -5.06 -3.76 8.09
N GLY A 54 -3.87 -4.37 8.14
CA GLY A 54 -3.26 -5.02 6.98
C GLY A 54 -2.45 -4.10 6.08
N LYS A 55 -1.93 -2.97 6.59
CA LYS A 55 -1.10 -2.02 5.83
C LYS A 55 0.12 -2.69 5.20
N THR A 56 0.95 -3.31 6.03
CA THR A 56 2.18 -3.98 5.60
C THR A 56 1.86 -5.11 4.61
N TYR A 57 0.80 -5.90 4.88
CA TYR A 57 0.31 -6.89 3.93
C TYR A 57 -0.02 -6.29 2.56
N TYR A 58 -0.76 -5.17 2.53
CA TYR A 58 -1.14 -4.52 1.27
C TYR A 58 0.08 -3.96 0.52
N ALA A 59 1.04 -3.38 1.24
CA ALA A 59 2.28 -2.88 0.64
C ALA A 59 3.09 -4.01 -0.02
N ILE A 60 3.23 -5.15 0.65
CA ILE A 60 3.92 -6.34 0.11
C ILE A 60 3.15 -6.92 -1.07
N TYR A 61 1.82 -7.00 -0.98
CA TYR A 61 0.97 -7.42 -2.08
C TYR A 61 1.15 -6.53 -3.32
N LEU A 62 1.18 -5.21 -3.14
CA LEU A 62 1.43 -4.25 -4.21
C LEU A 62 2.82 -4.46 -4.84
N ALA A 63 3.86 -4.60 -4.01
CA ALA A 63 5.22 -4.85 -4.48
C ALA A 63 5.33 -6.17 -5.27
N LEU A 64 4.75 -7.25 -4.74
CA LEU A 64 4.73 -8.55 -5.41
C LEU A 64 4.05 -8.48 -6.79
N GLN A 65 2.95 -7.71 -6.90
CA GLN A 65 2.29 -7.50 -8.18
C GLN A 65 3.18 -6.78 -9.17
N GLN A 66 3.92 -5.76 -8.73
CA GLN A 66 4.82 -5.01 -9.59
C GLN A 66 5.99 -5.87 -10.07
N VAL A 67 6.60 -6.66 -9.18
CA VAL A 67 7.67 -7.61 -9.53
C VAL A 67 7.18 -8.67 -10.54
N ASN A 68 5.99 -9.20 -10.34
CA ASN A 68 5.40 -10.19 -11.26
C ASN A 68 5.04 -9.59 -12.62
N PHE A 69 4.70 -8.31 -12.66
CA PHE A 69 4.37 -7.60 -13.90
C PHE A 69 5.63 -7.17 -14.66
N ASP A 70 6.68 -6.76 -13.94
CA ASP A 70 7.88 -6.20 -14.51
C ASP A 70 9.12 -6.68 -13.72
N ALA A 71 9.84 -7.64 -14.31
CA ALA A 71 11.02 -8.23 -13.69
C ALA A 71 12.16 -7.21 -13.47
N SER A 72 12.16 -6.06 -14.15
CA SER A 72 13.15 -5.00 -13.90
C SER A 72 12.98 -4.37 -12.51
N LEU A 73 11.81 -4.50 -11.89
CA LEU A 73 11.49 -4.04 -10.52
C LEU A 73 11.80 -5.11 -9.45
N ALA A 74 12.59 -6.15 -9.78
CA ALA A 74 12.88 -7.22 -8.85
C ALA A 74 13.78 -6.80 -7.67
N THR A 75 14.45 -5.64 -7.73
CA THR A 75 15.21 -5.11 -6.59
C THR A 75 14.28 -4.36 -5.63
N ILE A 76 14.23 -4.79 -4.38
CA ILE A 76 13.40 -4.20 -3.32
C ILE A 76 14.29 -3.75 -2.16
N TYR A 77 14.20 -2.48 -1.82
CA TYR A 77 14.81 -1.92 -0.61
C TYR A 77 13.76 -1.81 0.50
N THR A 78 14.09 -2.27 1.71
CA THR A 78 13.13 -2.25 2.82
C THR A 78 13.80 -2.22 4.19
N ASN A 79 13.10 -1.65 5.18
CA ASN A 79 13.45 -1.75 6.59
C ASN A 79 12.73 -2.91 7.32
N ILE A 80 11.98 -3.74 6.59
CA ILE A 80 11.35 -4.96 7.11
C ILE A 80 12.32 -6.12 6.90
N HIS A 81 13.10 -6.47 7.93
CA HIS A 81 14.18 -7.45 7.82
C HIS A 81 13.69 -8.89 7.63
N SER A 82 12.47 -9.21 8.04
CA SER A 82 11.86 -10.53 7.81
C SER A 82 11.31 -10.71 6.40
N LEU A 83 11.22 -9.66 5.59
CA LEU A 83 10.58 -9.69 4.27
C LEU A 83 11.31 -10.63 3.31
N LYS A 84 10.55 -11.56 2.70
CA LYS A 84 11.02 -12.50 1.68
C LYS A 84 10.02 -12.57 0.55
N ILE A 85 10.32 -11.93 -0.59
CA ILE A 85 9.48 -12.00 -1.79
C ILE A 85 10.14 -12.92 -2.81
N PRO A 86 9.46 -13.95 -3.31
CA PRO A 86 10.00 -14.83 -4.35
C PRO A 86 10.38 -14.04 -5.60
N LYS A 87 11.51 -14.38 -6.19
CA LYS A 87 12.07 -13.73 -7.40
C LYS A 87 12.52 -12.28 -7.21
N ALA A 88 12.51 -11.74 -5.99
CA ALA A 88 13.02 -10.42 -5.70
C ALA A 88 14.39 -10.49 -5.04
N ASN A 89 15.25 -9.53 -5.38
CA ASN A 89 16.50 -9.26 -4.69
C ASN A 89 16.23 -8.22 -3.60
N ILE A 90 16.17 -8.66 -2.34
CA ILE A 90 15.83 -7.80 -1.22
C ILE A 90 17.09 -7.24 -0.59
N LYS A 91 17.17 -5.93 -0.51
CA LYS A 91 18.24 -5.17 0.13
C LYS A 91 17.67 -4.49 1.37
N TYR A 92 18.15 -4.89 2.53
CA TYR A 92 17.70 -4.32 3.80
C TYR A 92 18.51 -3.08 4.15
N PHE A 93 17.85 -2.11 4.76
CA PHE A 93 18.49 -0.93 5.33
C PHE A 93 18.00 -0.69 6.76
N THR A 94 18.85 -0.10 7.58
CA THR A 94 18.50 0.34 8.93
C THR A 94 18.25 1.84 8.96
N HIS A 95 19.04 2.60 8.21
CA HIS A 95 18.85 4.05 8.07
C HIS A 95 18.51 4.40 6.63
N ILE A 96 17.44 5.15 6.46
CA ILE A 96 16.93 5.48 5.12
C ILE A 96 17.93 6.33 4.31
N GLU A 97 18.84 7.02 4.99
CA GLU A 97 19.92 7.79 4.37
C GLU A 97 20.88 6.90 3.56
N GLU A 98 21.10 5.66 3.98
CA GLU A 98 21.95 4.69 3.28
C GLU A 98 21.48 4.42 1.86
N VAL A 99 20.18 4.63 1.65
CA VAL A 99 19.49 4.31 0.40
C VAL A 99 19.68 5.40 -0.66
N TYR A 100 19.96 6.64 -0.28
CA TYR A 100 20.00 7.76 -1.25
C TYR A 100 21.18 7.71 -2.20
N TYR A 101 22.28 7.07 -1.81
CA TYR A 101 23.56 7.15 -2.51
C TYR A 101 23.86 5.97 -3.43
N ASN A 102 23.25 4.81 -3.23
CA ASN A 102 23.55 3.57 -3.95
C ASN A 102 22.29 2.87 -4.49
N ILE A 103 21.53 3.58 -5.31
CA ILE A 103 20.20 3.11 -5.70
C ILE A 103 20.19 2.65 -7.16
N ASP A 104 19.71 1.44 -7.37
CA ASP A 104 19.38 0.94 -8.70
C ASP A 104 18.28 1.81 -9.34
N GLU A 105 18.34 2.01 -10.66
CA GLU A 105 17.34 2.84 -11.35
C GLU A 105 15.96 2.23 -11.18
N HIS A 106 15.73 1.03 -11.56
CA HIS A 106 14.43 0.37 -11.48
C HIS A 106 14.31 -0.43 -10.17
N CYS A 107 13.62 0.10 -9.19
CA CYS A 107 13.50 -0.58 -7.88
C CYS A 107 12.21 -0.20 -7.16
N ILE A 108 11.89 -1.00 -6.15
CA ILE A 108 10.79 -0.76 -5.22
C ILE A 108 11.38 -0.45 -3.85
N PHE A 109 10.83 0.56 -3.20
CA PHE A 109 11.11 0.84 -1.79
C PHE A 109 9.88 0.55 -0.96
N ILE A 110 10.06 -0.16 0.15
CA ILE A 110 9.02 -0.35 1.16
C ILE A 110 9.58 0.16 2.47
N VAL A 111 9.01 1.25 2.97
CA VAL A 111 9.41 1.86 4.24
C VAL A 111 8.25 1.77 5.21
N ASP A 112 8.39 0.95 6.25
CA ASP A 112 7.36 0.81 7.27
C ASP A 112 7.59 1.80 8.42
N GLU A 113 6.49 2.23 9.02
CA GLU A 113 6.42 3.18 10.15
C GLU A 113 7.14 4.52 9.92
N VAL A 114 6.90 5.12 8.76
CA VAL A 114 7.50 6.41 8.36
C VAL A 114 7.28 7.53 9.38
N SER A 115 6.16 7.51 10.11
CA SER A 115 5.85 8.48 11.16
C SER A 115 6.80 8.44 12.36
N ARG A 116 7.59 7.39 12.52
CA ARG A 116 8.64 7.35 13.56
C ARG A 116 9.79 8.32 13.27
N LYS A 117 10.10 8.53 11.99
CA LYS A 117 11.16 9.44 11.58
C LYS A 117 10.65 10.86 11.35
N TRP A 118 9.50 11.00 10.72
CA TRP A 118 8.91 12.28 10.36
C TRP A 118 7.48 12.40 10.90
N ASP A 119 7.33 13.18 11.94
CA ASP A 119 6.05 13.60 12.51
C ASP A 119 5.56 14.92 11.87
N LYS A 120 4.35 15.35 12.23
CA LYS A 120 3.70 16.55 11.69
C LYS A 120 4.58 17.82 11.76
N ASN A 121 5.46 17.91 12.77
CA ASN A 121 6.30 19.06 13.06
C ASN A 121 7.72 18.93 12.48
N SER A 122 8.04 17.81 11.85
CA SER A 122 9.36 17.56 11.31
C SER A 122 9.72 18.52 10.20
N LYS A 123 10.92 19.09 10.29
CA LYS A 123 11.49 19.93 9.24
C LYS A 123 11.64 19.14 7.95
N THR A 124 11.58 19.85 6.83
CA THR A 124 11.77 19.25 5.52
C THR A 124 13.16 18.62 5.40
N ASP A 125 13.17 17.31 5.21
CA ASP A 125 14.36 16.59 4.75
C ASP A 125 14.51 16.81 3.24
N LYS A 126 15.42 17.71 2.88
CA LYS A 126 15.60 18.14 1.48
C LYS A 126 16.07 16.99 0.58
N GLN A 127 16.86 16.05 1.12
CA GLN A 127 17.39 14.92 0.34
C GLN A 127 16.30 13.92 0.05
N PHE A 128 15.52 13.53 1.07
CA PHE A 128 14.40 12.63 0.88
C PHE A 128 13.29 13.24 0.01
N TYR A 129 13.03 14.54 0.18
CA TYR A 129 12.06 15.24 -0.68
C TYR A 129 12.49 15.24 -2.14
N ALA A 130 13.77 15.51 -2.42
CA ALA A 130 14.31 15.44 -3.77
C ALA A 130 14.24 14.02 -4.34
N PHE A 131 14.57 13.01 -3.53
CA PHE A 131 14.45 11.60 -3.87
C PHE A 131 13.01 11.22 -4.27
N MET A 132 12.02 11.59 -3.46
CA MET A 132 10.60 11.32 -3.75
C MET A 132 10.15 11.94 -5.07
N ASN A 133 10.53 13.20 -5.33
CA ASN A 133 10.18 13.88 -6.58
C ASN A 133 10.80 13.23 -7.83
N GLN A 134 11.91 12.53 -7.67
CA GLN A 134 12.58 11.83 -8.76
C GLN A 134 12.05 10.41 -9.01
N CYS A 135 11.29 9.82 -8.07
CA CYS A 135 10.84 8.42 -8.16
C CYS A 135 10.16 8.11 -9.50
N ARG A 136 9.25 8.97 -9.96
CA ARG A 136 8.57 8.78 -11.24
C ARG A 136 9.52 8.82 -12.43
N LYS A 137 10.42 9.81 -12.44
CA LYS A 137 11.40 10.01 -13.53
C LYS A 137 12.41 8.87 -13.61
N MET A 138 12.81 8.35 -12.46
CA MET A 138 13.76 7.24 -12.32
C MET A 138 13.09 5.86 -12.34
N LYS A 139 11.80 5.80 -12.69
CA LYS A 139 11.00 4.55 -12.74
C LYS A 139 11.09 3.74 -11.44
N ARG A 140 10.93 4.40 -10.31
CA ARG A 140 10.93 3.81 -8.97
C ARG A 140 9.54 3.82 -8.38
N ILE A 141 9.26 2.84 -7.52
CA ILE A 141 8.04 2.78 -6.72
C ILE A 141 8.43 2.92 -5.26
N LEU A 142 7.97 3.97 -4.60
CA LEU A 142 8.19 4.20 -3.20
C LEU A 142 6.90 3.97 -2.43
N ILE A 143 6.86 2.96 -1.58
CA ILE A 143 5.72 2.60 -0.75
C ILE A 143 6.05 2.97 0.69
N LEU A 144 5.37 4.00 1.20
CA LEU A 144 5.54 4.51 2.56
C LEU A 144 4.34 4.07 3.41
N ILE A 145 4.61 3.39 4.53
CA ILE A 145 3.57 2.87 5.41
C ILE A 145 3.53 3.72 6.68
N THR A 146 2.33 4.16 7.06
CA THR A 146 2.10 4.93 8.29
C THR A 146 0.76 4.55 8.91
N GLN A 147 0.57 4.86 10.18
CA GLN A 147 -0.72 4.65 10.83
C GLN A 147 -1.73 5.71 10.39
N GLU A 148 -1.34 6.97 10.41
CA GLU A 148 -2.20 8.08 10.04
C GLU A 148 -1.54 9.03 9.04
N TRP A 149 -2.26 9.29 7.95
CA TRP A 149 -1.85 10.24 6.93
C TRP A 149 -1.68 11.67 7.47
N ARG A 150 -2.56 12.05 8.38
CA ARG A 150 -2.62 13.42 8.93
C ARG A 150 -1.47 13.73 9.88
N GLU A 151 -0.83 12.72 10.45
CA GLU A 151 0.34 12.90 11.33
C GLU A 151 1.62 13.18 10.56
N LEU A 152 1.62 12.96 9.25
CA LEU A 152 2.78 13.24 8.42
C LEU A 152 2.88 14.73 8.05
N PRO A 153 4.09 15.28 7.94
CA PRO A 153 4.28 16.66 7.55
C PRO A 153 3.85 16.88 6.10
N MET A 154 3.37 18.08 5.77
CA MET A 154 2.85 18.37 4.43
C MET A 154 3.89 18.18 3.32
N TRP A 155 5.15 18.46 3.58
CA TRP A 155 6.22 18.28 2.60
C TRP A 155 6.39 16.80 2.19
N LEU A 156 6.11 15.87 3.12
CA LEU A 156 6.16 14.42 2.85
C LEU A 156 4.94 13.95 2.05
N ARG A 157 3.77 14.56 2.29
CA ARG A 157 2.50 14.22 1.62
C ARG A 157 2.42 14.74 0.18
N ARG A 158 3.00 15.92 -0.11
CA ARG A 158 2.92 16.57 -1.43
C ARG A 158 3.40 15.76 -2.62
N PRO A 159 4.52 15.01 -2.55
CA PRO A 159 4.97 14.16 -3.66
C PRO A 159 4.17 12.88 -3.84
N ALA A 160 3.21 12.62 -2.95
CA ALA A 160 2.40 11.41 -3.03
C ALA A 160 1.54 11.40 -4.28
N LYS A 161 1.48 10.25 -4.94
CA LYS A 161 0.58 9.99 -6.06
C LYS A 161 -0.73 9.41 -5.58
N PHE A 162 -0.65 8.40 -4.71
CA PHE A 162 -1.81 7.73 -4.15
C PHE A 162 -1.71 7.61 -2.63
N MET A 163 -2.84 7.80 -1.97
CA MET A 163 -3.02 7.46 -0.57
C MET A 163 -3.96 6.26 -0.47
N ILE A 164 -3.46 5.16 0.05
CA ILE A 164 -4.20 3.90 0.18
C ILE A 164 -4.57 3.71 1.64
N GLN A 165 -5.85 3.86 1.94
CA GLN A 165 -6.36 3.67 3.29
C GLN A 165 -6.90 2.25 3.46
N THR A 166 -6.26 1.44 4.30
CA THR A 166 -6.74 0.09 4.64
C THR A 166 -7.76 0.18 5.78
N LYS A 167 -8.97 -0.35 5.54
CA LYS A 167 -10.06 -0.35 6.52
C LYS A 167 -10.47 -1.80 6.82
N PRO A 168 -10.22 -2.32 8.04
CA PRO A 168 -10.75 -3.61 8.43
C PRO A 168 -12.25 -3.49 8.66
N THR A 169 -13.04 -4.23 7.93
CA THR A 169 -14.46 -4.41 8.22
C THR A 169 -14.60 -5.65 9.09
N ARG A 170 -15.13 -5.53 10.32
CA ARG A 170 -15.19 -6.63 11.29
C ARG A 170 -15.74 -7.93 10.70
N ILE A 171 -16.85 -7.87 9.98
CA ILE A 171 -17.51 -9.04 9.37
C ILE A 171 -16.62 -9.63 8.26
N LEU A 172 -16.06 -8.82 7.39
CA LEU A 172 -15.22 -9.27 6.29
C LEU A 172 -13.88 -9.82 6.78
N ASN A 173 -13.34 -9.27 7.87
CA ASN A 173 -12.09 -9.73 8.47
C ASN A 173 -12.19 -11.15 9.03
N LEU A 174 -13.37 -11.57 9.55
CA LEU A 174 -13.60 -12.95 9.95
C LEU A 174 -13.38 -13.94 8.78
N PHE A 175 -13.65 -13.51 7.57
CA PHE A 175 -13.42 -14.27 6.34
C PHE A 175 -12.06 -14.01 5.69
N GLY A 176 -11.19 -13.22 6.35
CA GLY A 176 -9.91 -12.80 5.80
C GLY A 176 -10.02 -11.87 4.58
N ILE A 177 -11.14 -11.13 4.47
CA ILE A 177 -11.39 -10.17 3.40
C ILE A 177 -11.08 -8.77 3.93
N PHE A 178 -10.24 -8.04 3.22
CA PHE A 178 -9.85 -6.68 3.53
C PHE A 178 -10.37 -5.71 2.48
N THR A 179 -10.62 -4.48 2.90
CA THR A 179 -11.00 -3.39 2.00
C THR A 179 -9.98 -2.28 2.09
N SER A 180 -9.65 -1.69 0.96
CA SER A 180 -8.80 -0.52 0.89
C SER A 180 -9.43 0.53 -0.03
N CYS A 181 -9.34 1.79 0.39
CA CYS A 181 -9.71 2.94 -0.43
C CYS A 181 -8.44 3.54 -1.00
N VAL A 182 -8.38 3.68 -2.32
CA VAL A 182 -7.29 4.39 -3.00
C VAL A 182 -7.77 5.80 -3.26
N GLY A 183 -7.10 6.77 -2.64
CA GLY A 183 -7.37 8.20 -2.79
C GLY A 183 -6.34 8.86 -3.71
N ASP A 184 -6.77 9.91 -4.39
CA ASP A 184 -5.94 10.76 -5.23
C ASP A 184 -5.17 11.75 -4.37
N ALA A 185 -3.88 11.48 -4.16
CA ALA A 185 -3.04 12.37 -3.36
C ALA A 185 -2.44 13.52 -4.19
N GLU A 186 -2.43 13.44 -5.53
CA GLU A 186 -2.01 14.54 -6.40
C GLU A 186 -3.04 15.68 -6.38
N ASN A 187 -4.33 15.36 -6.23
CA ASN A 187 -5.44 16.32 -6.22
C ASN A 187 -6.10 16.41 -4.84
N MET A 188 -5.28 16.60 -3.80
CA MET A 188 -5.80 16.79 -2.43
C MET A 188 -6.73 18.00 -2.35
N VAL A 189 -7.87 17.80 -1.69
CA VAL A 189 -8.86 18.85 -1.44
C VAL A 189 -8.80 19.27 0.03
N PHE A 190 -8.75 20.57 0.27
CA PHE A 190 -8.83 21.10 1.63
C PHE A 190 -10.26 20.98 2.15
N ASP A 191 -10.45 20.23 3.21
CA ASP A 191 -11.72 20.10 3.92
C ASP A 191 -11.79 21.18 5.00
N LYS A 192 -12.74 22.13 4.83
CA LYS A 192 -12.91 23.25 5.75
C LYS A 192 -13.46 22.81 7.12
N ASP A 193 -14.27 21.74 7.13
CA ASP A 193 -14.92 21.26 8.35
C ASP A 193 -13.92 20.52 9.24
N GLU A 194 -12.99 19.78 8.63
CA GLU A 194 -11.93 19.08 9.34
C GLU A 194 -10.62 19.89 9.45
N GLY A 195 -10.49 21.01 8.73
CA GLY A 195 -9.29 21.84 8.68
C GLY A 195 -8.06 21.14 8.08
N GLU A 196 -8.27 20.12 7.26
CA GLU A 196 -7.22 19.23 6.76
C GLU A 196 -7.37 18.94 5.26
N TYR A 197 -6.27 18.49 4.64
CA TYR A 197 -6.30 18.02 3.26
C TYR A 197 -6.71 16.55 3.16
N ASN A 198 -7.75 16.27 2.41
CA ASN A 198 -8.24 14.93 2.12
C ASN A 198 -7.93 14.50 0.69
N CYS A 199 -7.71 13.20 0.49
CA CYS A 199 -7.49 12.62 -0.82
C CYS A 199 -8.84 12.11 -1.37
N PRO A 200 -9.37 12.67 -2.47
CA PRO A 200 -10.61 12.19 -3.07
C PRO A 200 -10.52 10.71 -3.43
N PRO A 201 -11.54 9.91 -3.14
CA PRO A 201 -11.52 8.48 -3.44
C PRO A 201 -11.54 8.24 -4.95
N LEU A 202 -10.59 7.45 -5.46
CA LEU A 202 -10.54 7.00 -6.85
C LEU A 202 -11.20 5.64 -7.01
N LYS A 203 -10.89 4.71 -6.11
CA LYS A 203 -11.44 3.35 -6.14
C LYS A 203 -11.40 2.68 -4.78
N TYR A 204 -12.26 1.67 -4.63
CA TYR A 204 -12.19 0.72 -3.53
C TYR A 204 -11.66 -0.61 -4.04
N VAL A 205 -10.76 -1.22 -3.29
CA VAL A 205 -10.17 -2.52 -3.60
C VAL A 205 -10.58 -3.48 -2.49
N ILE A 206 -11.19 -4.60 -2.88
CA ILE A 206 -11.53 -5.69 -1.98
C ILE A 206 -10.59 -6.85 -2.31
N TYR A 207 -9.89 -7.37 -1.32
CA TYR A 207 -8.95 -8.47 -1.50
C TYR A 207 -9.02 -9.46 -0.36
N LYS A 208 -8.71 -10.71 -0.64
CA LYS A 208 -8.65 -11.78 0.36
C LYS A 208 -7.23 -11.95 0.84
N ARG A 209 -7.05 -12.16 2.16
CA ARG A 209 -5.75 -12.50 2.73
C ARG A 209 -5.27 -13.84 2.15
N ASN A 210 -4.13 -13.80 1.48
CA ASN A 210 -3.44 -14.98 0.99
C ASN A 210 -2.37 -15.39 2.00
N LYS A 211 -2.40 -16.65 2.43
CA LYS A 211 -1.41 -17.19 3.38
C LYS A 211 0.03 -17.05 2.84
N LEU A 212 0.24 -17.26 1.55
CA LEU A 212 1.57 -17.12 0.94
C LEU A 212 2.17 -15.73 1.15
N ILE A 213 1.35 -14.67 1.03
CA ILE A 213 1.83 -13.29 1.25
C ILE A 213 2.00 -13.02 2.74
N ALA A 214 1.11 -13.56 3.58
CA ALA A 214 1.23 -13.40 5.03
C ALA A 214 2.49 -14.07 5.59
N ASP A 215 2.94 -15.15 4.98
CA ASP A 215 4.14 -15.90 5.37
C ASP A 215 5.45 -15.25 4.81
N MET A 216 5.35 -14.19 4.01
CA MET A 216 6.51 -13.47 3.46
C MET A 216 7.17 -12.52 4.45
N TYR A 217 6.54 -12.22 5.58
CA TYR A 217 7.07 -11.29 6.59
C TYR A 217 6.54 -11.62 7.98
N ASP A 218 7.28 -11.22 9.00
CA ASP A 218 6.83 -11.31 10.39
C ASP A 218 6.07 -10.04 10.79
N THR A 219 4.79 -10.18 11.11
CA THR A 219 3.93 -9.06 11.54
C THR A 219 4.35 -8.49 12.90
N PHE A 220 5.08 -9.25 13.71
CA PHE A 220 5.51 -8.87 15.05
C PHE A 220 6.98 -8.43 15.11
N GLU A 221 7.65 -8.35 13.96
CA GLU A 221 9.02 -7.86 13.91
C GLU A 221 9.09 -6.42 14.42
N PRO A 222 9.94 -6.14 15.44
CA PRO A 222 10.16 -4.78 15.87
C PRO A 222 10.93 -4.03 14.78
N ILE A 223 10.33 -2.97 14.25
CA ILE A 223 11.01 -2.09 13.32
C ILE A 223 12.00 -1.25 14.12
N ASN A 224 13.28 -1.54 13.94
CA ASN A 224 14.35 -0.76 14.50
C ASN A 224 14.38 0.63 13.86
N GLN A 225 15.11 1.58 14.46
CA GLN A 225 15.12 3.00 14.06
C GLN A 225 15.29 3.19 12.55
N LEU A 226 14.47 4.12 11.98
CA LEU A 226 14.59 4.61 10.61
C LEU A 226 15.67 5.69 10.50
#